data_523f18d46b566546ef1c8271b0061900
#
_entry.id   523f18d46b566546ef1c8271b0061900
#
_cell.length_a   1.000
_cell.length_b   1.000
_cell.length_c   1.000
_cell.angle_alpha   90.00
_cell.angle_beta   90.00
_cell.angle_gamma   90.00
#
_symmetry.space_group_name_H-M   'P 1'
#
loop_
_entity.id
_entity.type
_entity.pdbx_description
1 polymer ?
#
loop_
_entity_poly.entity_id
_entity_poly.type
_entity_poly.pdbx_seq_one_letter_code
_entity_poly.pdbx_strand_id
1 'polypeptide(L)'
;DEAGTSYNADSAYGAVSEDITFKAVWTWIVVDISVDANITFAATGNASYKTTYTGAAIRPAVKVVSRGRTLDAGTDYIVSYSSNTNAGTAKVVVKGQGRYKGSKTLTFAINKQAISKASVTITKSAVYTGKAITPAVKVTCGKRTLTAGKDYRVAYSSNKDFGKAKVVIMGIGNYSGTQTKYFDITAAVGKIYANGNYKYKITNASLNGKGTVTLVSVVKKTKTVVVPDTIKLGGKTFKVTAIGKAAFKKNVKVTKVTLGKNVKTIGAKAFYGCKKLRTVVIKNTQMTGKTVGSGAFTGTYAKMTVKVPSKKLK
;
A
#
# COMPACT_ATOMS: atom_id res chain seq x y z
N ASP A 1 -5.53 8.70 -68.98
CA ASP A 1 -5.27 9.69 -68.01
C ASP A 1 -6.46 9.77 -67.03
N GLU A 2 -6.22 9.90 -65.81
CA GLU A 2 -7.29 9.97 -64.79
C GLU A 2 -7.97 11.35 -64.73
N ALA A 3 -7.72 12.22 -65.67
CA ALA A 3 -8.31 13.55 -65.73
C ALA A 3 -9.40 13.71 -66.82
N GLY A 4 -9.77 12.62 -67.48
CA GLY A 4 -11.00 12.60 -68.32
C GLY A 4 -11.07 13.58 -69.46
N THR A 5 -9.96 13.99 -70.01
CA THR A 5 -9.97 14.77 -71.24
C THR A 5 -9.80 13.82 -72.43
N SER A 6 -10.92 13.36 -72.97
CA SER A 6 -10.94 12.72 -74.28
C SER A 6 -10.75 13.79 -75.35
N TYR A 7 -9.68 13.72 -76.10
CA TYR A 7 -9.53 14.46 -77.34
C TYR A 7 -10.22 13.72 -78.45
N ASN A 8 -11.30 14.32 -78.97
CA ASN A 8 -11.99 13.79 -80.15
C ASN A 8 -11.17 14.09 -81.39
N ALA A 9 -10.82 13.07 -82.16
CA ALA A 9 -9.94 13.18 -83.32
C ALA A 9 -10.65 13.89 -84.51
N ASP A 10 -11.93 14.27 -84.36
CA ASP A 10 -12.72 14.81 -85.44
C ASP A 10 -12.90 16.35 -85.52
N SER A 11 -12.14 17.09 -84.71
CA SER A 11 -12.09 18.54 -84.93
C SER A 11 -11.06 18.87 -86.00
N ALA A 12 -11.51 19.36 -87.14
CA ALA A 12 -10.80 19.70 -88.35
C ALA A 12 -9.54 20.57 -88.08
N TYR A 13 -8.41 19.97 -88.04
CA TYR A 13 -7.18 20.62 -88.39
C TYR A 13 -6.83 20.21 -89.84
N GLY A 14 -6.57 21.23 -90.68
CA GLY A 14 -6.14 21.00 -92.07
C GLY A 14 -4.97 20.01 -92.14
N ALA A 15 -4.87 19.36 -93.31
CA ALA A 15 -3.88 18.31 -93.56
C ALA A 15 -2.50 18.68 -93.05
N VAL A 16 -2.06 17.92 -92.06
CA VAL A 16 -0.67 18.05 -91.51
C VAL A 16 0.20 17.37 -92.55
N SER A 17 1.06 18.16 -93.22
CA SER A 17 1.98 17.68 -94.25
C SER A 17 3.23 17.03 -93.74
N GLU A 18 3.34 16.86 -92.40
CA GLU A 18 4.56 16.27 -91.74
C GLU A 18 4.07 15.31 -90.68
N ASP A 19 4.84 14.19 -90.47
CA ASP A 19 4.59 13.25 -89.38
C ASP A 19 4.84 13.90 -88.01
N ILE A 20 3.73 14.12 -87.27
CA ILE A 20 3.81 14.62 -85.92
C ILE A 20 3.95 13.43 -84.97
N THR A 21 5.15 13.29 -84.40
CA THR A 21 5.42 12.32 -83.34
C THR A 21 5.04 12.89 -81.98
N PHE A 22 3.94 12.43 -81.42
CA PHE A 22 3.60 12.78 -80.04
C PHE A 22 4.43 11.96 -79.07
N LYS A 23 5.34 12.62 -78.37
CA LYS A 23 6.08 12.02 -77.24
C LYS A 23 5.25 12.21 -75.98
N ALA A 24 4.60 11.16 -75.47
CA ALA A 24 3.94 11.21 -74.18
C ALA A 24 5.01 11.30 -73.06
N VAL A 25 5.09 12.46 -72.45
CA VAL A 25 5.91 12.63 -71.24
C VAL A 25 5.05 12.31 -70.02
N TRP A 26 5.19 11.11 -69.49
CA TRP A 26 4.50 10.70 -68.28
C TRP A 26 5.24 11.33 -67.07
N THR A 27 4.63 12.38 -66.46
CA THR A 27 5.07 12.88 -65.17
C THR A 27 4.19 12.27 -64.10
N TRP A 28 4.83 11.66 -63.13
CA TRP A 28 4.13 11.12 -61.95
C TRP A 28 3.46 12.27 -61.22
N ILE A 29 2.13 12.18 -61.01
CA ILE A 29 1.46 13.09 -60.08
C ILE A 29 1.80 12.68 -58.67
N VAL A 30 2.54 13.56 -58.00
CA VAL A 30 2.87 13.37 -56.57
C VAL A 30 1.71 13.80 -55.73
N VAL A 31 1.05 12.85 -55.03
CA VAL A 31 -0.13 13.07 -54.19
C VAL A 31 0.32 13.45 -52.77
N ASP A 32 -0.24 14.54 -52.25
CA ASP A 32 0.04 14.99 -50.89
C ASP A 32 -0.95 14.36 -49.89
N ILE A 33 -0.48 13.39 -49.11
CA ILE A 33 -1.35 12.66 -48.13
C ILE A 33 -1.79 13.54 -46.94
N SER A 34 -1.17 14.67 -46.73
CA SER A 34 -1.56 15.60 -45.66
C SER A 34 -2.92 16.24 -45.96
N VAL A 35 -3.25 16.36 -47.24
CA VAL A 35 -4.49 16.99 -47.77
C VAL A 35 -5.43 15.94 -48.34
N ASP A 36 -4.91 15.05 -49.19
CA ASP A 36 -5.72 14.17 -50.05
C ASP A 36 -6.04 12.82 -49.40
N ALA A 37 -5.51 12.53 -48.18
CA ALA A 37 -5.76 11.24 -47.57
C ALA A 37 -6.63 11.30 -46.30
N ASN A 38 -7.56 10.35 -46.24
CA ASN A 38 -8.26 10.02 -45.00
C ASN A 38 -7.43 8.98 -44.24
N ILE A 39 -6.97 9.35 -43.04
CA ILE A 39 -6.13 8.49 -42.17
C ILE A 39 -6.90 8.18 -40.89
N THR A 40 -7.12 6.90 -40.61
CA THR A 40 -7.88 6.39 -39.47
C THR A 40 -7.10 5.30 -38.76
N PHE A 41 -7.41 5.04 -37.47
CA PHE A 41 -6.93 3.84 -36.79
C PHE A 41 -7.74 2.62 -37.29
N ALA A 42 -7.02 1.59 -37.72
CA ALA A 42 -7.67 0.39 -38.33
C ALA A 42 -8.64 -0.31 -37.36
N ALA A 43 -8.33 -0.29 -36.05
CA ALA A 43 -9.17 -0.92 -35.02
C ALA A 43 -10.52 -0.21 -34.79
N THR A 44 -10.63 1.09 -35.10
CA THR A 44 -11.84 1.87 -34.82
C THR A 44 -12.50 2.42 -36.09
N GLY A 45 -11.78 2.45 -37.20
CA GLY A 45 -12.20 3.14 -38.41
C GLY A 45 -12.25 4.66 -38.31
N ASN A 46 -11.80 5.24 -37.19
CA ASN A 46 -11.85 6.66 -36.86
C ASN A 46 -10.45 7.27 -36.68
N ALA A 47 -10.35 8.59 -36.71
CA ALA A 47 -9.14 9.33 -36.38
C ALA A 47 -8.82 9.33 -34.85
N SER A 48 -9.70 8.74 -34.04
CA SER A 48 -9.52 8.63 -32.59
C SER A 48 -9.35 7.17 -32.15
N TYR A 49 -8.41 6.93 -31.23
CA TYR A 49 -8.15 5.62 -30.63
C TYR A 49 -7.85 5.78 -29.14
N LYS A 50 -8.35 4.86 -28.33
CA LYS A 50 -8.11 4.81 -26.88
C LYS A 50 -7.72 3.41 -26.48
N THR A 51 -6.72 3.31 -25.62
CA THR A 51 -6.29 2.03 -25.04
C THR A 51 -5.83 2.22 -23.60
N THR A 52 -5.43 1.16 -22.94
CA THR A 52 -4.93 1.20 -21.56
C THR A 52 -3.44 0.88 -21.55
N TYR A 53 -2.70 1.49 -20.64
CA TYR A 53 -1.29 1.23 -20.40
C TYR A 53 -1.00 -0.27 -20.19
N THR A 54 -0.04 -0.80 -20.94
CA THR A 54 0.34 -2.21 -20.92
C THR A 54 1.75 -2.45 -20.36
N GLY A 55 2.56 -1.39 -20.26
CA GLY A 55 3.98 -1.47 -19.93
C GLY A 55 4.90 -1.63 -21.14
N ALA A 56 4.34 -1.80 -22.34
CA ALA A 56 5.07 -1.89 -23.60
C ALA A 56 4.66 -0.74 -24.54
N ALA A 57 5.45 -0.51 -25.57
CA ALA A 57 5.11 0.46 -26.62
C ALA A 57 3.84 0.02 -27.37
N ILE A 58 2.88 0.92 -27.51
CA ILE A 58 1.59 0.69 -28.15
C ILE A 58 1.66 1.30 -29.56
N ARG A 59 1.38 0.46 -30.56
CA ARG A 59 1.49 0.80 -31.99
C ARG A 59 0.21 0.39 -32.71
N PRO A 60 -0.90 1.14 -32.57
CA PRO A 60 -2.12 0.82 -33.28
C PRO A 60 -1.93 0.97 -34.78
N ALA A 61 -2.36 0.00 -35.55
CA ALA A 61 -2.32 0.06 -37.01
C ALA A 61 -3.18 1.20 -37.53
N VAL A 62 -2.71 1.88 -38.58
CA VAL A 62 -3.44 2.92 -39.29
C VAL A 62 -3.86 2.41 -40.68
N LYS A 63 -4.99 2.92 -41.17
CA LYS A 63 -5.49 2.75 -42.54
C LYS A 63 -5.42 4.10 -43.24
N VAL A 64 -4.81 4.14 -44.40
CA VAL A 64 -4.65 5.35 -45.21
C VAL A 64 -5.41 5.12 -46.53
N VAL A 65 -6.35 6.01 -46.83
CA VAL A 65 -7.12 5.98 -48.09
C VAL A 65 -6.93 7.32 -48.76
N SER A 66 -6.44 7.32 -49.97
CA SER A 66 -6.29 8.52 -50.80
C SER A 66 -6.98 8.32 -52.13
N ARG A 67 -7.85 9.26 -52.53
CA ARG A 67 -8.60 9.22 -53.77
C ARG A 67 -9.28 7.86 -54.03
N GLY A 68 -9.93 7.29 -53.01
CA GLY A 68 -10.62 6.01 -53.06
C GLY A 68 -9.74 4.76 -52.99
N ARG A 69 -8.40 4.90 -53.10
CA ARG A 69 -7.43 3.80 -52.99
C ARG A 69 -6.93 3.61 -51.56
N THR A 70 -6.91 2.39 -51.05
CA THR A 70 -6.16 2.06 -49.84
C THR A 70 -4.68 1.96 -50.16
N LEU A 71 -3.86 2.69 -49.42
CA LEU A 71 -2.41 2.74 -49.60
C LEU A 71 -1.71 1.65 -48.77
N ASP A 72 -0.55 1.19 -49.25
CA ASP A 72 0.23 0.13 -48.67
C ASP A 72 1.35 0.67 -47.77
N ALA A 73 1.38 0.21 -46.49
CA ALA A 73 2.42 0.56 -45.54
C ALA A 73 3.78 -0.02 -45.98
N GLY A 74 4.82 0.79 -45.90
CA GLY A 74 6.18 0.44 -46.33
C GLY A 74 6.46 0.76 -47.81
N THR A 75 5.43 0.84 -48.66
CA THR A 75 5.56 1.18 -50.07
C THR A 75 5.07 2.60 -50.35
N ASP A 76 3.82 2.91 -49.98
CA ASP A 76 3.17 4.20 -50.23
C ASP A 76 3.33 5.17 -49.07
N TYR A 77 3.54 4.67 -47.85
CA TYR A 77 3.77 5.47 -46.66
C TYR A 77 4.53 4.71 -45.58
N ILE A 78 5.12 5.46 -44.65
CA ILE A 78 5.74 4.92 -43.42
C ILE A 78 5.07 5.52 -42.21
N VAL A 79 5.14 4.79 -41.06
CA VAL A 79 4.51 5.17 -39.78
C VAL A 79 5.56 5.23 -38.69
N SER A 80 5.55 6.31 -37.95
CA SER A 80 6.36 6.46 -36.74
C SER A 80 5.49 6.79 -35.53
N TYR A 81 5.94 6.37 -34.33
CA TYR A 81 5.21 6.56 -33.08
C TYR A 81 6.09 7.29 -32.07
N SER A 82 5.48 8.16 -31.28
CA SER A 82 6.15 8.82 -30.17
C SER A 82 5.22 8.93 -28.95
N SER A 83 5.82 9.03 -27.74
CA SER A 83 5.08 9.07 -26.46
C SER A 83 4.09 7.90 -26.27
N ASN A 84 4.37 6.77 -26.91
CA ASN A 84 3.44 5.64 -27.03
C ASN A 84 3.67 4.52 -26.03
N THR A 85 4.42 4.77 -24.95
CA THR A 85 4.72 3.78 -23.91
C THR A 85 4.01 4.07 -22.61
N ASN A 86 3.91 5.33 -22.21
CA ASN A 86 3.32 5.75 -20.94
C ASN A 86 1.88 6.25 -21.11
N ALA A 87 1.12 6.27 -20.03
CA ALA A 87 -0.21 6.86 -20.00
C ALA A 87 -0.15 8.36 -20.36
N GLY A 88 -1.05 8.79 -21.21
CA GLY A 88 -1.08 10.16 -21.77
C GLY A 88 -1.51 10.15 -23.21
N THR A 89 -1.14 11.20 -23.94
CA THR A 89 -1.41 11.34 -25.37
C THR A 89 -0.19 10.90 -26.18
N ALA A 90 -0.35 9.86 -26.97
CA ALA A 90 0.62 9.35 -27.92
C ALA A 90 0.39 9.94 -29.31
N LYS A 91 1.43 9.96 -30.15
CA LYS A 91 1.39 10.47 -31.51
C LYS A 91 1.73 9.37 -32.51
N VAL A 92 1.04 9.41 -33.64
CA VAL A 92 1.32 8.63 -34.85
C VAL A 92 1.57 9.61 -35.98
N VAL A 93 2.72 9.53 -36.62
CA VAL A 93 3.03 10.30 -37.81
C VAL A 93 3.02 9.34 -38.99
N VAL A 94 2.15 9.61 -39.95
CA VAL A 94 2.10 8.94 -41.26
C VAL A 94 2.78 9.85 -42.27
N LYS A 95 3.84 9.37 -42.90
CA LYS A 95 4.63 10.13 -43.91
C LYS A 95 4.53 9.41 -45.24
N GLY A 96 4.17 10.14 -46.29
CA GLY A 96 4.11 9.64 -47.66
C GLY A 96 5.48 9.22 -48.17
N GLN A 97 5.52 8.21 -49.04
CA GLN A 97 6.72 7.64 -49.66
C GLN A 97 6.43 7.30 -51.13
N GLY A 98 7.47 7.25 -51.95
CA GLY A 98 7.32 6.97 -53.38
C GLY A 98 6.57 8.10 -54.11
N ARG A 99 5.45 7.81 -54.71
CA ARG A 99 4.59 8.80 -55.37
C ARG A 99 3.74 9.65 -54.42
N TYR A 100 3.84 9.42 -53.12
CA TYR A 100 3.12 10.14 -52.09
C TYR A 100 4.12 11.04 -51.32
N LYS A 101 3.69 12.26 -51.01
CA LYS A 101 4.47 13.20 -50.18
C LYS A 101 3.64 13.71 -49.00
N GLY A 102 4.24 14.57 -48.19
CA GLY A 102 3.58 15.18 -47.04
C GLY A 102 3.54 14.23 -45.82
N SER A 103 3.02 14.74 -44.73
CA SER A 103 2.83 13.95 -43.51
C SER A 103 1.57 14.40 -42.74
N LYS A 104 0.95 13.47 -42.05
CA LYS A 104 -0.21 13.74 -41.18
C LYS A 104 0.00 13.09 -39.81
N THR A 105 -0.31 13.84 -38.77
CA THR A 105 -0.19 13.36 -37.40
C THR A 105 -1.58 13.08 -36.82
N LEU A 106 -1.77 11.89 -36.25
CA LEU A 106 -2.89 11.56 -35.39
C LEU A 106 -2.40 11.41 -33.96
N THR A 107 -3.32 11.54 -33.03
CA THR A 107 -3.07 11.28 -31.60
C THR A 107 -3.98 10.19 -31.09
N PHE A 108 -3.51 9.44 -30.09
CA PHE A 108 -4.35 8.46 -29.39
C PHE A 108 -4.09 8.51 -27.88
N ALA A 109 -5.12 8.16 -27.10
CA ALA A 109 -5.04 8.18 -25.66
C ALA A 109 -4.58 6.83 -25.11
N ILE A 110 -3.59 6.86 -24.23
CA ILE A 110 -3.18 5.74 -23.39
C ILE A 110 -3.70 6.03 -21.97
N ASN A 111 -4.76 5.37 -21.58
CA ASN A 111 -5.35 5.51 -20.25
C ASN A 111 -4.50 4.83 -19.20
N LYS A 112 -4.51 5.36 -17.98
CA LYS A 112 -3.85 4.74 -16.83
C LYS A 112 -4.46 3.37 -16.53
N GLN A 113 -3.62 2.42 -16.11
CA GLN A 113 -4.06 1.11 -15.62
C GLN A 113 -4.64 1.26 -14.22
N ALA A 114 -5.86 0.74 -14.00
CA ALA A 114 -6.47 0.77 -12.67
C ALA A 114 -5.71 -0.15 -11.69
N ILE A 115 -5.24 0.41 -10.55
CA ILE A 115 -4.51 -0.37 -9.54
C ILE A 115 -5.41 -1.38 -8.81
N SER A 116 -6.73 -1.21 -8.88
CA SER A 116 -7.72 -2.18 -8.37
C SER A 116 -7.61 -3.56 -9.02
N LYS A 117 -7.07 -3.64 -10.24
CA LYS A 117 -6.81 -4.89 -10.96
C LYS A 117 -5.48 -5.56 -10.56
N ALA A 118 -4.65 -4.90 -9.76
CA ALA A 118 -3.37 -5.45 -9.29
C ALA A 118 -3.58 -6.44 -8.13
N SER A 119 -2.74 -7.45 -8.05
CA SER A 119 -2.62 -8.31 -6.88
C SER A 119 -1.76 -7.63 -5.82
N VAL A 120 -2.27 -7.56 -4.58
CA VAL A 120 -1.57 -6.95 -3.46
C VAL A 120 -1.37 -7.98 -2.36
N THR A 121 -0.12 -8.23 -2.02
CA THR A 121 0.30 -9.12 -0.92
C THR A 121 0.86 -8.28 0.22
N ILE A 122 0.33 -8.52 1.43
CA ILE A 122 0.82 -7.95 2.69
C ILE A 122 0.80 -9.04 3.77
N THR A 123 1.55 -8.86 4.85
CA THR A 123 1.43 -9.70 6.05
C THR A 123 0.03 -9.54 6.65
N LYS A 124 -0.67 -10.65 6.91
CA LYS A 124 -2.05 -10.64 7.42
C LYS A 124 -2.16 -10.22 8.89
N SER A 125 -1.12 -10.45 9.69
CA SER A 125 -1.08 -10.08 11.11
C SER A 125 0.33 -9.69 11.53
N ALA A 126 0.41 -8.83 12.56
CA ALA A 126 1.65 -8.43 13.19
C ALA A 126 1.48 -8.35 14.71
N VAL A 127 2.53 -8.61 15.46
CA VAL A 127 2.51 -8.47 16.92
C VAL A 127 2.65 -7.00 17.28
N TYR A 128 1.83 -6.52 18.18
CA TYR A 128 1.90 -5.16 18.74
C TYR A 128 3.30 -4.83 19.27
N THR A 129 3.79 -3.66 18.94
CA THR A 129 5.13 -3.17 19.32
C THR A 129 5.10 -1.93 20.21
N GLY A 130 3.94 -1.28 20.34
CA GLY A 130 3.78 0.06 20.92
C GLY A 130 4.13 1.20 19.96
N LYS A 131 4.60 0.88 18.76
CA LYS A 131 4.91 1.83 17.67
C LYS A 131 4.04 1.53 16.47
N ALA A 132 3.98 2.47 15.52
CA ALA A 132 3.31 2.23 14.23
C ALA A 132 3.97 1.05 13.49
N ILE A 133 3.15 0.18 12.91
CA ILE A 133 3.56 -1.02 12.19
C ILE A 133 3.23 -0.80 10.70
N THR A 134 4.23 -0.93 9.85
CA THR A 134 4.14 -0.71 8.41
C THR A 134 4.68 -1.93 7.67
N PRO A 135 3.90 -3.01 7.54
CA PRO A 135 4.34 -4.21 6.84
C PRO A 135 4.65 -3.91 5.38
N ALA A 136 5.63 -4.61 4.80
CA ALA A 136 5.95 -4.49 3.39
C ALA A 136 4.74 -4.84 2.52
N VAL A 137 4.55 -4.06 1.45
CA VAL A 137 3.50 -4.26 0.46
C VAL A 137 4.15 -4.64 -0.86
N LYS A 138 3.76 -5.79 -1.42
CA LYS A 138 4.13 -6.21 -2.78
C LYS A 138 2.91 -6.07 -3.68
N VAL A 139 3.07 -5.35 -4.78
CA VAL A 139 2.00 -5.13 -5.77
C VAL A 139 2.45 -5.69 -7.11
N THR A 140 1.60 -6.50 -7.74
CA THR A 140 1.86 -7.07 -9.06
C THR A 140 0.67 -6.85 -9.98
N CYS A 141 0.91 -6.48 -11.23
CA CYS A 141 -0.11 -6.32 -12.25
C CYS A 141 0.24 -7.22 -13.44
N GLY A 142 -0.53 -8.30 -13.62
CA GLY A 142 -0.15 -9.40 -14.50
C GLY A 142 1.19 -10.00 -14.06
N LYS A 143 2.13 -10.13 -14.99
CA LYS A 143 3.50 -10.63 -14.72
C LYS A 143 4.46 -9.56 -14.16
N ARG A 144 4.03 -8.30 -14.08
CA ARG A 144 4.89 -7.18 -13.70
C ARG A 144 4.79 -6.87 -12.21
N THR A 145 5.92 -6.83 -11.51
CA THR A 145 6.00 -6.26 -10.15
C THR A 145 6.10 -4.74 -10.24
N LEU A 146 5.25 -4.04 -9.50
CA LEU A 146 5.21 -2.59 -9.46
C LEU A 146 6.18 -2.03 -8.42
N THR A 147 6.68 -0.82 -8.68
CA THR A 147 7.67 -0.14 -7.85
C THR A 147 7.00 0.93 -6.98
N ALA A 148 7.18 0.85 -5.66
CA ALA A 148 6.75 1.89 -4.74
C ALA A 148 7.46 3.23 -5.03
N GLY A 149 6.72 4.33 -4.95
CA GLY A 149 7.21 5.67 -5.29
C GLY A 149 7.15 6.02 -6.78
N LYS A 150 7.14 5.04 -7.68
CA LYS A 150 7.04 5.21 -9.13
C LYS A 150 5.64 4.83 -9.66
N ASP A 151 5.17 3.65 -9.31
CA ASP A 151 3.91 3.06 -9.81
C ASP A 151 2.76 3.18 -8.79
N TYR A 152 3.10 3.21 -7.50
CA TYR A 152 2.12 3.35 -6.41
C TYR A 152 2.72 3.98 -5.16
N ARG A 153 1.85 4.50 -4.30
CA ARG A 153 2.15 4.93 -2.93
C ARG A 153 1.33 4.13 -1.94
N VAL A 154 1.83 4.02 -0.70
CA VAL A 154 1.16 3.30 0.38
C VAL A 154 0.92 4.24 1.54
N ALA A 155 -0.29 4.21 2.09
CA ALA A 155 -0.64 4.89 3.32
C ALA A 155 -1.18 3.89 4.34
N TYR A 156 -0.81 4.09 5.61
CA TYR A 156 -1.25 3.27 6.73
C TYR A 156 -2.08 4.09 7.69
N SER A 157 -3.11 3.48 8.27
CA SER A 157 -3.90 4.07 9.34
C SER A 157 -4.34 3.01 10.35
N SER A 158 -4.65 3.46 11.59
CA SER A 158 -4.98 2.55 12.71
C SER A 158 -3.91 1.46 12.95
N ASN A 159 -2.66 1.76 12.59
CA ASN A 159 -1.56 0.79 12.55
C ASN A 159 -0.64 0.81 13.79
N LYS A 160 -1.10 1.41 14.88
CA LYS A 160 -0.36 1.51 16.14
C LYS A 160 -0.95 0.65 17.26
N ASP A 161 -2.27 0.56 17.33
CA ASP A 161 -3.00 -0.10 18.40
C ASP A 161 -3.50 -1.48 18.00
N PHE A 162 -3.91 -2.30 18.98
CA PHE A 162 -4.50 -3.61 18.72
C PHE A 162 -5.76 -3.53 17.89
N GLY A 163 -5.92 -4.44 16.94
CA GLY A 163 -7.07 -4.56 16.07
C GLY A 163 -6.72 -4.45 14.61
N LYS A 164 -7.68 -4.10 13.80
CA LYS A 164 -7.56 -4.07 12.35
C LYS A 164 -6.94 -2.76 11.88
N ALA A 165 -5.74 -2.84 11.31
CA ALA A 165 -5.05 -1.74 10.65
C ALA A 165 -5.41 -1.69 9.15
N LYS A 166 -5.46 -0.49 8.58
CA LYS A 166 -5.81 -0.25 7.18
C LYS A 166 -4.57 0.14 6.38
N VAL A 167 -4.45 -0.42 5.18
CA VAL A 167 -3.41 -0.10 4.19
C VAL A 167 -4.10 0.34 2.91
N VAL A 168 -3.81 1.53 2.43
CA VAL A 168 -4.33 2.07 1.17
C VAL A 168 -3.19 2.15 0.18
N ILE A 169 -3.34 1.47 -0.94
CA ILE A 169 -2.43 1.49 -2.07
C ILE A 169 -3.04 2.41 -3.12
N MET A 170 -2.32 3.46 -3.51
CA MET A 170 -2.76 4.47 -4.49
C MET A 170 -1.89 4.39 -5.73
N GLY A 171 -2.50 4.20 -6.90
CA GLY A 171 -1.82 4.22 -8.19
C GLY A 171 -1.29 5.62 -8.51
N ILE A 172 -0.07 5.69 -9.02
CA ILE A 172 0.59 6.91 -9.52
C ILE A 172 1.28 6.63 -10.85
N GLY A 173 1.75 7.68 -11.53
CA GLY A 173 2.38 7.52 -12.85
C GLY A 173 1.41 6.91 -13.86
N ASN A 174 1.71 5.72 -14.35
CA ASN A 174 0.91 4.97 -15.31
C ASN A 174 -0.30 4.23 -14.68
N TYR A 175 -0.46 4.32 -13.38
CA TYR A 175 -1.53 3.67 -12.63
C TYR A 175 -2.45 4.70 -11.98
N SER A 176 -3.71 4.32 -11.75
CA SER A 176 -4.73 5.19 -11.13
C SER A 176 -5.62 4.42 -10.17
N GLY A 177 -6.38 5.17 -9.37
CA GLY A 177 -7.31 4.63 -8.39
C GLY A 177 -6.63 4.14 -7.12
N THR A 178 -7.39 3.42 -6.30
CA THR A 178 -6.94 2.93 -4.98
C THR A 178 -7.35 1.49 -4.76
N GLN A 179 -6.59 0.79 -3.91
CA GLN A 179 -6.94 -0.51 -3.36
C GLN A 179 -6.70 -0.51 -1.86
N THR A 180 -7.63 -1.04 -1.08
CA THR A 180 -7.52 -1.14 0.38
C THR A 180 -7.28 -2.58 0.80
N LYS A 181 -6.33 -2.77 1.72
CA LYS A 181 -6.05 -4.03 2.42
C LYS A 181 -6.04 -3.79 3.92
N TYR A 182 -6.10 -4.87 4.69
CA TYR A 182 -6.08 -4.83 6.14
C TYR A 182 -5.12 -5.88 6.68
N PHE A 183 -4.55 -5.60 7.86
CA PHE A 183 -3.83 -6.57 8.66
C PHE A 183 -4.22 -6.41 10.13
N ASP A 184 -4.08 -7.48 10.92
CA ASP A 184 -4.43 -7.46 12.32
C ASP A 184 -3.19 -7.20 13.19
N ILE A 185 -3.31 -6.29 14.15
CA ILE A 185 -2.31 -6.07 15.20
C ILE A 185 -2.78 -6.85 16.42
N THR A 186 -2.01 -7.89 16.79
CA THR A 186 -2.39 -8.87 17.80
C THR A 186 -1.52 -8.76 19.05
N ALA A 187 -2.07 -9.19 20.18
CA ALA A 187 -1.31 -9.41 21.40
C ALA A 187 -0.62 -10.79 21.34
N ALA A 188 0.57 -10.89 21.94
CA ALA A 188 1.26 -12.17 22.07
C ALA A 188 1.59 -12.45 23.55
N VAL A 189 1.25 -13.64 24.02
CA VAL A 189 1.60 -14.12 25.36
C VAL A 189 3.12 -14.11 25.51
N GLY A 190 3.60 -13.71 26.69
CA GLY A 190 5.03 -13.61 27.00
C GLY A 190 5.69 -12.28 26.62
N LYS A 191 5.11 -11.47 25.74
CA LYS A 191 5.64 -10.15 25.39
C LYS A 191 5.51 -9.18 26.54
N ILE A 192 6.55 -8.33 26.70
CA ILE A 192 6.66 -7.35 27.78
C ILE A 192 6.59 -5.94 27.22
N TYR A 193 5.76 -5.11 27.83
CA TYR A 193 5.56 -3.71 27.44
C TYR A 193 5.70 -2.79 28.66
N ALA A 194 6.29 -1.62 28.46
CA ALA A 194 6.25 -0.54 29.43
C ALA A 194 4.89 0.14 29.44
N ASN A 195 4.37 0.42 30.63
CA ASN A 195 3.16 1.24 30.82
C ASN A 195 3.34 2.02 32.12
N GLY A 196 3.48 3.34 32.01
CA GLY A 196 3.82 4.20 33.11
C GLY A 196 5.16 3.80 33.78
N ASN A 197 5.14 3.66 35.08
CA ASN A 197 6.33 3.34 35.88
C ASN A 197 6.71 1.85 35.90
N TYR A 198 6.00 1.00 35.17
CA TYR A 198 6.15 -0.46 35.27
C TYR A 198 6.24 -1.13 33.90
N LYS A 199 6.80 -2.35 33.89
CA LYS A 199 6.74 -3.27 32.75
C LYS A 199 5.78 -4.40 33.06
N TYR A 200 4.98 -4.73 32.06
CA TYR A 200 3.95 -5.77 32.16
C TYR A 200 4.17 -6.84 31.09
N LYS A 201 4.10 -8.11 31.47
CA LYS A 201 4.13 -9.26 30.58
C LYS A 201 2.70 -9.71 30.29
N ILE A 202 2.31 -9.89 29.04
CA ILE A 202 1.03 -10.43 28.65
C ILE A 202 0.98 -11.91 29.05
N THR A 203 -0.03 -12.29 29.80
CA THR A 203 -0.30 -13.68 30.24
C THR A 203 -1.53 -14.29 29.60
N ASN A 204 -2.48 -13.45 29.17
CA ASN A 204 -3.58 -13.84 28.29
C ASN A 204 -3.71 -12.75 27.22
N ALA A 205 -3.62 -13.15 25.95
CA ALA A 205 -3.61 -12.26 24.78
C ALA A 205 -5.00 -11.86 24.26
N SER A 206 -6.07 -12.22 24.97
CA SER A 206 -7.43 -11.89 24.59
C SER A 206 -7.69 -10.39 24.60
N LEU A 207 -8.26 -9.85 23.51
CA LEU A 207 -8.54 -8.42 23.33
C LEU A 207 -10.01 -8.03 23.66
N ASN A 208 -10.82 -8.97 24.10
CA ASN A 208 -12.26 -8.80 24.41
C ASN A 208 -12.55 -8.56 25.90
N GLY A 209 -11.64 -7.92 26.64
CA GLY A 209 -11.77 -7.65 28.07
C GLY A 209 -11.34 -8.80 28.99
N LYS A 210 -10.97 -9.98 28.44
CA LYS A 210 -10.46 -11.12 29.20
C LYS A 210 -8.91 -11.15 29.27
N GLY A 211 -8.23 -10.25 28.60
CA GLY A 211 -6.78 -10.13 28.59
C GLY A 211 -6.20 -9.89 29.98
N THR A 212 -5.06 -10.52 30.27
CA THR A 212 -4.37 -10.38 31.57
C THR A 212 -2.89 -10.10 31.39
N VAL A 213 -2.34 -9.43 32.41
CA VAL A 213 -0.90 -9.14 32.49
C VAL A 213 -0.37 -9.39 33.89
N THR A 214 0.91 -9.68 33.94
CA THR A 214 1.72 -9.71 35.17
C THR A 214 2.65 -8.50 35.19
N LEU A 215 2.68 -7.73 36.29
CA LEU A 215 3.69 -6.71 36.51
C LEU A 215 5.04 -7.39 36.77
N VAL A 216 6.03 -7.20 35.89
CA VAL A 216 7.30 -7.95 35.95
C VAL A 216 8.50 -7.13 36.40
N SER A 217 8.46 -5.80 36.25
CA SER A 217 9.54 -4.95 36.72
C SER A 217 9.12 -3.48 36.83
N VAL A 218 9.96 -2.70 37.50
CA VAL A 218 9.82 -1.24 37.72
C VAL A 218 10.70 -0.50 36.72
N VAL A 219 10.14 0.49 36.04
CA VAL A 219 10.90 1.45 35.21
C VAL A 219 11.42 2.59 36.08
N LYS A 220 10.55 3.17 36.92
CA LYS A 220 10.90 4.28 37.83
C LYS A 220 10.58 3.89 39.27
N LYS A 221 11.60 3.90 40.12
CA LYS A 221 11.46 3.61 41.55
C LYS A 221 10.84 4.79 42.30
N THR A 222 9.71 4.56 42.98
CA THR A 222 8.96 5.56 43.74
C THR A 222 8.80 5.12 45.20
N LYS A 223 8.49 6.08 46.09
CA LYS A 223 8.16 5.79 47.51
C LYS A 223 6.86 5.02 47.66
N THR A 224 5.86 5.38 46.89
CA THR A 224 4.54 4.73 46.84
C THR A 224 4.37 3.99 45.52
N VAL A 225 3.97 2.74 45.59
CA VAL A 225 3.65 1.90 44.44
C VAL A 225 2.14 1.61 44.47
N VAL A 226 1.45 1.95 43.39
CA VAL A 226 0.06 1.56 43.15
C VAL A 226 0.02 0.65 41.94
N VAL A 227 -0.32 -0.61 42.17
CA VAL A 227 -0.59 -1.58 41.10
C VAL A 227 -2.07 -1.46 40.76
N PRO A 228 -2.43 -0.97 39.56
CA PRO A 228 -3.81 -0.74 39.20
C PRO A 228 -4.58 -2.07 39.01
N ASP A 229 -5.89 -2.00 39.01
CA ASP A 229 -6.75 -3.15 38.67
C ASP A 229 -6.54 -3.58 37.20
N THR A 230 -6.39 -2.59 36.34
CA THR A 230 -6.25 -2.79 34.89
C THR A 230 -5.25 -1.77 34.33
N ILE A 231 -4.71 -2.09 33.15
CA ILE A 231 -3.90 -1.17 32.34
C ILE A 231 -4.48 -1.10 30.93
N LYS A 232 -4.21 0.00 30.23
CA LYS A 232 -4.46 0.13 28.79
C LYS A 232 -3.17 -0.10 28.02
N LEU A 233 -3.18 -1.03 27.09
CA LEU A 233 -2.12 -1.25 26.09
C LEU A 233 -2.76 -1.28 24.72
N GLY A 234 -2.22 -0.53 23.75
CA GLY A 234 -2.71 -0.53 22.37
C GLY A 234 -4.23 -0.35 22.27
N GLY A 235 -4.80 0.59 23.03
CA GLY A 235 -6.24 0.86 23.05
C GLY A 235 -7.11 -0.18 23.77
N LYS A 236 -6.54 -1.31 24.23
CA LYS A 236 -7.29 -2.38 24.92
C LYS A 236 -6.95 -2.44 26.40
N THR A 237 -7.90 -2.92 27.19
CA THR A 237 -7.79 -3.05 28.65
C THR A 237 -7.38 -4.47 29.04
N PHE A 238 -6.35 -4.57 29.88
CA PHE A 238 -5.86 -5.83 30.46
C PHE A 238 -5.96 -5.78 31.98
N LYS A 239 -6.42 -6.87 32.60
CA LYS A 239 -6.43 -7.01 34.07
C LYS A 239 -5.03 -7.30 34.57
N VAL A 240 -4.59 -6.62 35.62
CA VAL A 240 -3.32 -6.92 36.29
C VAL A 240 -3.59 -8.02 37.31
N THR A 241 -3.17 -9.26 37.03
CA THR A 241 -3.54 -10.43 37.83
C THR A 241 -2.42 -10.95 38.72
N ALA A 242 -1.18 -10.49 38.49
CA ALA A 242 -0.04 -10.95 39.26
C ALA A 242 1.07 -9.91 39.39
N ILE A 243 1.83 -10.02 40.47
CA ILE A 243 3.18 -9.45 40.60
C ILE A 243 4.18 -10.56 40.27
N GLY A 244 5.05 -10.33 39.33
CA GLY A 244 6.03 -11.29 38.83
C GLY A 244 7.16 -11.59 39.85
N LYS A 245 7.87 -12.69 39.62
CA LYS A 245 9.10 -13.04 40.40
C LYS A 245 10.06 -11.85 40.40
N ALA A 246 10.53 -11.47 41.59
CA ALA A 246 11.54 -10.42 41.81
C ALA A 246 11.18 -9.01 41.24
N ALA A 247 9.90 -8.73 40.94
CA ALA A 247 9.45 -7.49 40.24
C ALA A 247 9.93 -6.20 40.93
N PHE A 248 10.03 -6.18 42.27
CA PHE A 248 10.49 -5.05 43.07
C PHE A 248 11.74 -5.38 43.87
N LYS A 249 12.45 -6.49 43.61
CA LYS A 249 13.63 -6.94 44.37
C LYS A 249 14.63 -5.80 44.58
N LYS A 250 15.05 -5.62 45.86
CA LYS A 250 16.02 -4.59 46.31
C LYS A 250 15.57 -3.15 45.92
N ASN A 251 14.25 -2.87 45.90
CA ASN A 251 13.76 -1.51 45.74
C ASN A 251 13.80 -0.77 47.09
N VAL A 252 14.89 -0.05 47.32
CA VAL A 252 15.15 0.67 48.59
C VAL A 252 14.33 1.97 48.74
N LYS A 253 13.61 2.41 47.71
CA LYS A 253 12.78 3.61 47.76
C LYS A 253 11.34 3.34 48.23
N VAL A 254 10.79 2.15 47.95
CA VAL A 254 9.40 1.83 48.24
C VAL A 254 9.12 1.74 49.73
N THR A 255 8.12 2.45 50.21
CA THR A 255 7.64 2.43 51.61
C THR A 255 6.21 1.88 51.72
N LYS A 256 5.40 2.07 50.67
CA LYS A 256 3.99 1.64 50.61
C LYS A 256 3.67 1.02 49.25
N VAL A 257 2.98 -0.11 49.25
CA VAL A 257 2.47 -0.79 48.10
C VAL A 257 0.97 -0.96 48.22
N THR A 258 0.21 -0.62 47.19
CA THR A 258 -1.21 -0.93 47.08
C THR A 258 -1.42 -1.85 45.88
N LEU A 259 -1.97 -3.03 46.11
CA LEU A 259 -2.31 -4.00 45.06
C LEU A 259 -3.79 -3.90 44.67
N GLY A 260 -4.06 -3.81 43.39
CA GLY A 260 -5.41 -3.72 42.85
C GLY A 260 -6.21 -5.01 43.08
N LYS A 261 -7.53 -4.91 42.95
CA LYS A 261 -8.48 -6.00 43.24
C LYS A 261 -8.33 -7.22 42.33
N ASN A 262 -7.74 -7.07 41.15
CA ASN A 262 -7.52 -8.18 40.22
C ASN A 262 -6.21 -8.95 40.48
N VAL A 263 -5.30 -8.44 41.34
CA VAL A 263 -4.04 -9.12 41.68
C VAL A 263 -4.33 -10.33 42.53
N LYS A 264 -4.12 -11.52 42.01
CA LYS A 264 -4.41 -12.81 42.65
C LYS A 264 -3.14 -13.47 43.21
N THR A 265 -1.96 -13.16 42.67
CA THR A 265 -0.71 -13.80 43.07
C THR A 265 0.45 -12.80 43.19
N ILE A 266 1.36 -13.11 44.12
CA ILE A 266 2.64 -12.41 44.29
C ILE A 266 3.76 -13.42 44.05
N GLY A 267 4.62 -13.19 43.08
CA GLY A 267 5.68 -14.11 42.69
C GLY A 267 6.81 -14.19 43.73
N ALA A 268 7.58 -15.25 43.68
CA ALA A 268 8.71 -15.46 44.57
C ALA A 268 9.67 -14.27 44.56
N LYS A 269 10.14 -13.88 45.76
CA LYS A 269 11.09 -12.76 45.97
C LYS A 269 10.61 -11.43 45.37
N ALA A 270 9.29 -11.22 45.13
CA ALA A 270 8.76 -10.02 44.46
C ALA A 270 9.21 -8.72 45.14
N PHE A 271 9.23 -8.64 46.48
CA PHE A 271 9.65 -7.50 47.28
C PHE A 271 10.87 -7.83 48.15
N TYR A 272 11.63 -8.87 47.81
CA TYR A 272 12.85 -9.26 48.54
C TYR A 272 13.81 -8.09 48.66
N GLY A 273 14.25 -7.82 49.90
CA GLY A 273 15.23 -6.77 50.21
C GLY A 273 14.71 -5.34 50.04
N CYS A 274 13.37 -5.14 49.99
CA CYS A 274 12.75 -3.82 50.04
C CYS A 274 12.79 -3.26 51.49
N LYS A 275 13.97 -2.95 52.04
CA LYS A 275 14.23 -2.63 53.45
C LYS A 275 13.36 -1.50 54.03
N LYS A 276 12.83 -0.59 53.19
CA LYS A 276 11.97 0.53 53.60
C LYS A 276 10.47 0.26 53.45
N LEU A 277 10.06 -0.93 52.96
CA LEU A 277 8.65 -1.26 52.77
C LEU A 277 7.95 -1.50 54.11
N ARG A 278 7.07 -0.58 54.50
CA ARG A 278 6.35 -0.57 55.79
C ARG A 278 4.92 -1.05 55.67
N THR A 279 4.25 -0.80 54.51
CA THR A 279 2.83 -1.11 54.37
C THR A 279 2.54 -1.72 53.02
N VAL A 280 1.83 -2.84 53.00
CA VAL A 280 1.23 -3.45 51.83
C VAL A 280 -0.26 -3.48 52.00
N VAL A 281 -0.99 -2.87 51.07
CA VAL A 281 -2.48 -2.89 51.04
C VAL A 281 -2.92 -3.83 49.90
N ILE A 282 -3.61 -4.88 50.24
CA ILE A 282 -4.18 -5.86 49.30
C ILE A 282 -5.68 -5.59 49.15
N LYS A 283 -6.13 -5.24 47.94
CA LYS A 283 -7.56 -5.00 47.67
C LYS A 283 -8.30 -6.27 47.21
N ASN A 284 -7.57 -7.34 46.86
CA ASN A 284 -8.16 -8.60 46.43
C ASN A 284 -8.66 -9.40 47.64
N THR A 285 -9.89 -9.85 47.60
CA THR A 285 -10.53 -10.64 48.68
C THR A 285 -10.25 -12.14 48.61
N GLN A 286 -9.67 -12.59 47.49
CA GLN A 286 -9.40 -14.02 47.24
C GLN A 286 -7.95 -14.44 47.41
N MET A 287 -7.05 -13.47 47.71
CA MET A 287 -5.64 -13.76 47.90
C MET A 287 -5.41 -14.45 49.26
N THR A 288 -4.65 -15.54 49.26
CA THR A 288 -4.30 -16.32 50.42
C THR A 288 -2.77 -16.45 50.53
N GLY A 289 -2.26 -16.95 51.65
CA GLY A 289 -0.84 -17.23 51.81
C GLY A 289 -0.27 -18.16 50.72
N LYS A 290 -1.05 -19.13 50.25
CA LYS A 290 -0.72 -20.07 49.15
C LYS A 290 -0.47 -19.35 47.80
N THR A 291 -1.01 -18.15 47.61
CA THR A 291 -0.83 -17.36 46.42
C THR A 291 0.34 -16.38 46.49
N VAL A 292 1.10 -16.40 47.58
CA VAL A 292 2.29 -15.59 47.82
C VAL A 292 3.51 -16.48 47.69
N GLY A 293 4.35 -16.18 46.72
CA GLY A 293 5.55 -16.97 46.41
C GLY A 293 6.65 -16.90 47.51
N SER A 294 7.50 -17.90 47.56
CA SER A 294 8.56 -18.05 48.53
C SER A 294 9.45 -16.79 48.62
N GLY A 295 9.69 -16.33 49.82
CA GLY A 295 10.56 -15.18 50.10
C GLY A 295 10.05 -13.85 49.52
N ALA A 296 8.77 -13.74 49.19
CA ALA A 296 8.21 -12.55 48.55
C ALA A 296 8.49 -11.26 49.33
N PHE A 297 8.49 -11.29 50.63
CA PHE A 297 8.71 -10.16 51.54
C PHE A 297 9.95 -10.31 52.43
N THR A 298 10.82 -11.30 52.20
CA THR A 298 12.06 -11.46 53.00
C THR A 298 12.96 -10.23 52.89
N GLY A 299 13.47 -9.74 54.02
CA GLY A 299 14.33 -8.56 54.06
C GLY A 299 13.63 -7.23 53.83
N THR A 300 12.32 -7.15 54.04
CA THR A 300 11.55 -5.93 54.17
C THR A 300 11.72 -5.30 55.55
N TYR A 301 11.05 -4.19 55.86
CA TYR A 301 11.05 -3.59 57.18
C TYR A 301 10.46 -4.58 58.21
N ALA A 302 11.15 -4.78 59.34
CA ALA A 302 10.80 -5.82 60.31
C ALA A 302 9.38 -5.70 60.89
N LYS A 303 8.87 -4.47 61.07
CA LYS A 303 7.48 -4.17 61.51
C LYS A 303 6.54 -3.85 60.34
N MET A 304 6.76 -4.47 59.15
CA MET A 304 5.88 -4.29 57.99
C MET A 304 4.47 -4.81 58.30
N THR A 305 3.48 -4.01 57.92
CA THR A 305 2.05 -4.39 58.06
C THR A 305 1.44 -4.72 56.72
N VAL A 306 0.60 -5.77 56.67
CA VAL A 306 -0.22 -6.12 55.52
C VAL A 306 -1.68 -5.83 55.87
N LYS A 307 -2.31 -4.90 55.11
CA LYS A 307 -3.73 -4.56 55.25
C LYS A 307 -4.52 -5.31 54.21
N VAL A 308 -5.50 -6.10 54.61
CA VAL A 308 -6.42 -6.88 53.77
C VAL A 308 -7.87 -6.39 53.97
N PRO A 309 -8.79 -6.61 53.03
CA PRO A 309 -10.18 -6.24 53.19
C PRO A 309 -10.81 -7.02 54.36
N SER A 310 -11.57 -6.31 55.20
CA SER A 310 -12.18 -6.84 56.43
C SER A 310 -13.21 -7.98 56.26
N LYS A 311 -13.62 -8.28 55.05
CA LYS A 311 -14.68 -9.26 54.72
C LYS A 311 -14.22 -10.71 54.46
N LYS A 312 -13.07 -11.16 55.01
CA LYS A 312 -12.71 -12.59 54.95
C LYS A 312 -11.76 -13.00 56.06
N LEU A 313 -12.25 -12.92 57.23
CA LEU A 313 -11.92 -13.88 58.30
C LEU A 313 -13.23 -14.66 58.58
N LYS A 314 -13.64 -15.55 57.67
CA LYS A 314 -14.54 -16.66 57.93
C LYS A 314 -13.80 -17.95 57.65
#